data_19b8f62993d843b04cdd7ad68bf3a81b
#
_entry.id   19b8f62993d843b04cdd7ad68bf3a81b
#
_cell.length_a   1.000
_cell.length_b   1.000
_cell.length_c   1.000
_cell.angle_alpha   90.00
_cell.angle_beta   90.00
_cell.angle_gamma   90.00
#
_symmetry.space_group_name_H-M   'P 1'
#
loop_
_entity.id
_entity.type
_entity.pdbx_description
1 polymer ?
#
loop_
_entity_poly.entity_id
_entity_poly.type
_entity_poly.pdbx_seq_one_letter_code
_entity_poly.pdbx_strand_id
1 'polypeptide(L)'
;MEIMTLYRAVSEIECQQLMQTGKFASVPSSLEGKFFAESAEEAAQWGEILEGTGNYRIVEVALPTRVANSLLRWEKLDGIGPARYSELYQLQDAIVRLWQ
;
A
#
# COMPACT_ATOMS: atom_id res chain seq x y z
N MET A 1 -14.79 -5.34 15.39
CA MET A 1 -14.04 -4.24 14.77
C MET A 1 -14.16 -4.35 13.25
N GLU A 2 -14.52 -3.25 12.62
CA GLU A 2 -14.57 -3.23 11.15
C GLU A 2 -13.17 -3.10 10.58
N ILE A 3 -12.96 -3.78 9.48
CA ILE A 3 -11.67 -3.81 8.76
C ILE A 3 -11.90 -3.33 7.33
N MET A 4 -11.02 -2.46 6.86
CA MET A 4 -10.97 -2.06 5.47
C MET A 4 -9.69 -2.61 4.85
N THR A 5 -9.81 -3.16 3.65
CA THR A 5 -8.65 -3.68 2.92
C THR A 5 -8.23 -2.68 1.85
N LEU A 6 -6.95 -2.35 1.84
CA LEU A 6 -6.32 -1.52 0.82
C LEU A 6 -5.25 -2.35 0.13
N TYR A 7 -4.73 -1.84 -0.99
CA TYR A 7 -3.78 -2.59 -1.82
C TYR A 7 -2.61 -1.70 -2.20
N ARG A 8 -1.45 -2.29 -2.32
CA ARG A 8 -0.25 -1.56 -2.68
C ARG A 8 0.61 -2.40 -3.61
N ALA A 9 1.07 -1.79 -4.70
CA ALA A 9 2.11 -2.38 -5.53
C ALA A 9 3.47 -2.08 -4.89
N VAL A 10 4.27 -3.10 -4.72
CA VAL A 10 5.57 -3.02 -4.06
C VAL A 10 6.65 -3.63 -4.93
N SER A 11 7.88 -3.15 -4.77
CA SER A 11 9.03 -3.80 -5.39
C SER A 11 9.26 -5.17 -4.76
N GLU A 12 10.06 -6.01 -5.42
CA GLU A 12 10.39 -7.32 -4.87
C GLU A 12 11.10 -7.18 -3.52
N ILE A 13 11.97 -6.18 -3.38
CA ILE A 13 12.69 -5.94 -2.13
C ILE A 13 11.74 -5.56 -1.01
N GLU A 14 10.82 -4.64 -1.29
CA GLU A 14 9.80 -4.25 -0.29
C GLU A 14 8.92 -5.44 0.07
N CYS A 15 8.54 -6.24 -0.91
CA CYS A 15 7.73 -7.45 -0.67
C CYS A 15 8.43 -8.42 0.27
N GLN A 16 9.71 -8.71 0.01
CA GLN A 16 10.48 -9.61 0.86
C GLN A 16 10.56 -9.11 2.28
N GLN A 17 10.80 -7.81 2.45
CA GLN A 17 10.89 -7.21 3.77
C GLN A 17 9.55 -7.30 4.51
N LEU A 18 8.44 -7.02 3.80
CA LEU A 18 7.12 -7.13 4.40
C LEU A 18 6.77 -8.56 4.82
N MET A 19 7.16 -9.55 4.00
CA MET A 19 6.89 -10.95 4.33
C MET A 19 7.73 -11.41 5.53
N GLN A 20 8.92 -10.85 5.70
CA GLN A 20 9.78 -11.20 6.82
C GLN A 20 9.37 -10.53 8.13
N THR A 21 8.97 -9.26 8.07
CA THR A 21 8.73 -8.48 9.28
C THR A 21 7.26 -8.22 9.56
N GLY A 22 6.41 -8.29 8.54
CA GLY A 22 5.01 -7.92 8.65
C GLY A 22 4.76 -6.42 8.79
N LYS A 23 5.80 -5.60 8.64
CA LYS A 23 5.72 -4.15 8.88
C LYS A 23 6.30 -3.37 7.74
N PHE A 24 5.67 -2.24 7.43
CA PHE A 24 6.26 -1.26 6.53
C PHE A 24 7.40 -0.53 7.22
N ALA A 25 8.46 -0.27 6.48
CA ALA A 25 9.62 0.44 6.99
C ALA A 25 9.94 1.63 6.12
N SER A 26 10.55 2.65 6.70
CA SER A 26 11.13 3.75 5.93
C SER A 26 12.50 3.34 5.42
N VAL A 27 12.88 3.91 4.29
CA VAL A 27 14.26 3.82 3.81
C VAL A 27 14.84 5.25 3.83
N PRO A 28 16.16 5.39 4.09
CA PRO A 28 16.74 6.73 4.30
C PRO A 28 16.51 7.73 3.18
N SER A 29 16.34 7.27 1.97
CA SER A 29 16.21 8.15 0.79
C SER A 29 14.77 8.31 0.33
N SER A 30 13.76 7.79 1.05
CA SER A 30 12.38 7.86 0.60
C SER A 30 11.50 8.63 1.57
N LEU A 31 10.30 8.96 1.13
CA LEU A 31 9.27 9.54 1.98
C LEU A 31 8.87 8.53 3.07
N GLU A 32 8.50 9.05 4.22
CA GLU A 32 8.13 8.20 5.36
C GLU A 32 6.76 7.57 5.23
N GLY A 33 5.95 8.02 4.28
CA GLY A 33 4.60 7.50 4.10
C GLY A 33 4.50 6.55 2.92
N LYS A 34 3.33 5.92 2.82
CA LYS A 34 3.04 4.96 1.76
C LYS A 34 1.69 5.27 1.13
N PHE A 35 1.59 5.04 -0.18
CA PHE A 35 0.35 5.18 -0.93
C PHE A 35 -0.31 3.82 -1.10
N PHE A 36 -1.64 3.83 -1.04
CA PHE A 36 -2.45 2.63 -1.20
C PHE A 36 -3.57 2.88 -2.19
N ALA A 37 -3.85 1.88 -3.02
CA ALA A 37 -5.03 1.88 -3.87
C ALA A 37 -6.20 1.23 -3.12
N GLU A 38 -7.41 1.48 -3.60
CA GLU A 38 -8.61 0.91 -3.00
C GLU A 38 -9.02 -0.41 -3.64
N SER A 39 -8.33 -0.83 -4.70
CA SER A 39 -8.54 -2.14 -5.33
C SER A 39 -7.22 -2.71 -5.81
N ALA A 40 -7.19 -4.05 -5.95
CA ALA A 40 -6.00 -4.72 -6.46
C ALA A 40 -5.71 -4.33 -7.90
N GLU A 41 -6.76 -4.10 -8.71
CA GLU A 41 -6.60 -3.69 -10.10
C GLU A 41 -5.93 -2.34 -10.22
N GLU A 42 -6.32 -1.39 -9.38
CA GLU A 42 -5.70 -0.06 -9.38
C GLU A 42 -4.27 -0.11 -8.85
N ALA A 43 -4.02 -0.95 -7.83
CA ALA A 43 -2.65 -1.16 -7.36
C ALA A 43 -1.77 -1.73 -8.48
N ALA A 44 -2.31 -2.63 -9.30
CA ALA A 44 -1.56 -3.18 -10.43
C ALA A 44 -1.23 -2.09 -11.46
N GLN A 45 -2.14 -1.15 -11.71
CA GLN A 45 -1.85 -0.03 -12.60
C GLN A 45 -0.69 0.82 -12.06
N TRP A 46 -0.68 1.08 -10.76
CA TRP A 46 0.43 1.78 -10.13
C TRP A 46 1.74 1.01 -10.28
N GLY A 47 1.69 -0.31 -10.11
CA GLY A 47 2.85 -1.16 -10.28
C GLY A 47 3.43 -1.10 -11.69
N GLU A 48 2.57 -1.12 -12.71
CA GLU A 48 3.00 -1.00 -14.10
C GLU A 48 3.74 0.31 -14.34
N ILE A 49 3.25 1.40 -13.76
CA ILE A 49 3.82 2.74 -13.96
C ILE A 49 5.12 2.90 -13.15
N LEU A 50 5.12 2.51 -11.89
CA LEU A 50 6.22 2.81 -10.98
C LEU A 50 7.35 1.80 -11.04
N GLU A 51 7.04 0.53 -11.21
CA GLU A 51 8.03 -0.55 -11.14
C GLU A 51 8.28 -1.23 -12.49
N GLY A 52 7.30 -1.17 -13.39
CA GLY A 52 7.36 -1.84 -14.68
C GLY A 52 6.75 -3.24 -14.66
N THR A 53 6.31 -3.68 -15.82
CA THR A 53 5.64 -4.98 -15.99
C THR A 53 6.53 -6.12 -15.47
N GLY A 54 5.97 -6.94 -14.59
CA GLY A 54 6.67 -8.10 -14.04
C GLY A 54 7.65 -7.77 -12.93
N ASN A 55 7.80 -6.51 -12.56
CA ASN A 55 8.77 -6.08 -11.55
C ASN A 55 8.14 -5.68 -10.23
N TYR A 56 6.88 -6.02 -10.03
CA TYR A 56 6.17 -5.66 -8.80
C TYR A 56 5.34 -6.81 -8.28
N ARG A 57 4.99 -6.70 -7.02
CA ARG A 57 4.04 -7.61 -6.36
C ARG A 57 2.91 -6.75 -5.79
N ILE A 58 1.77 -7.37 -5.55
CA ILE A 58 0.64 -6.69 -4.91
C ILE A 58 0.47 -7.25 -3.51
N VAL A 59 0.41 -6.37 -2.51
CA VAL A 59 0.08 -6.77 -1.15
C VAL A 59 -1.29 -6.20 -0.78
N GLU A 60 -2.06 -6.96 -0.02
CA GLU A 60 -3.27 -6.46 0.59
C GLU A 60 -2.97 -6.08 2.03
N VAL A 61 -3.57 -4.99 2.47
CA VAL A 61 -3.30 -4.41 3.78
C VAL A 61 -4.63 -4.21 4.49
N ALA A 62 -4.84 -4.94 5.56
CA ALA A 62 -6.05 -4.80 6.37
C ALA A 62 -5.78 -3.80 7.50
N LEU A 63 -6.63 -2.79 7.60
CA LEU A 63 -6.56 -1.75 8.62
C LEU A 63 -7.91 -1.62 9.30
N PRO A 64 -7.94 -1.24 10.58
CA PRO A 64 -9.21 -0.82 11.17
C PRO A 64 -9.84 0.26 10.30
N THR A 65 -11.14 0.15 10.03
CA THR A 65 -11.84 1.08 9.15
C THR A 65 -11.66 2.52 9.62
N ARG A 66 -11.67 2.75 10.90
CA ARG A 66 -11.45 4.06 11.50
C ARG A 66 -10.10 4.65 11.08
N VAL A 67 -9.05 3.83 11.06
CA VAL A 67 -7.72 4.26 10.64
C VAL A 67 -7.71 4.54 9.13
N ALA A 68 -8.24 3.62 8.35
CA ALA A 68 -8.28 3.77 6.89
C ALA A 68 -9.02 5.04 6.48
N ASN A 69 -10.12 5.36 7.16
CA ASN A 69 -10.91 6.56 6.86
C ASN A 69 -10.24 7.85 7.33
N SER A 70 -9.24 7.78 8.18
CA SER A 70 -8.48 8.96 8.61
C SER A 70 -7.34 9.31 7.68
N LEU A 71 -7.01 8.44 6.73
CA LEU A 71 -5.92 8.68 5.79
C LEU A 71 -6.30 9.75 4.77
N LEU A 72 -5.31 10.50 4.29
CA LEU A 72 -5.53 11.41 3.17
C LEU A 72 -5.98 10.60 1.95
N ARG A 73 -6.97 11.12 1.25
CA ARG A 73 -7.53 10.43 0.10
C ARG A 73 -7.67 11.36 -1.09
N TRP A 74 -7.24 10.89 -2.24
CA TRP A 74 -7.51 11.54 -3.54
C TRP A 74 -8.45 10.64 -4.31
N GLU A 75 -9.44 11.25 -4.98
CA GLU A 75 -10.39 10.46 -5.76
C GLU A 75 -9.78 9.88 -7.03
N LYS A 76 -8.80 10.57 -7.60
CA LYS A 76 -8.19 10.11 -8.85
C LYS A 76 -6.75 10.61 -8.93
N LEU A 77 -5.87 9.95 -8.22
CA LEU A 77 -4.45 10.30 -8.24
C LEU A 77 -3.81 9.82 -9.53
N ASP A 78 -3.12 10.72 -10.23
CA ASP A 78 -2.42 10.45 -11.49
C ASP A 78 -3.31 9.81 -12.57
N GLY A 79 -4.62 10.06 -12.51
CA GLY A 79 -5.55 9.55 -13.50
C GLY A 79 -5.92 8.08 -13.34
N ILE A 80 -5.41 7.40 -12.31
CA ILE A 80 -5.65 5.97 -12.11
C ILE A 80 -6.92 5.70 -11.31
N GLY A 81 -7.04 6.33 -10.15
CA GLY A 81 -8.20 6.10 -9.30
C GLY A 81 -7.97 6.55 -7.88
N PRO A 82 -8.85 6.15 -6.96
CA PRO A 82 -8.71 6.56 -5.56
C PRO A 82 -7.41 6.05 -4.95
N ALA A 83 -6.74 6.92 -4.22
CA ALA A 83 -5.53 6.57 -3.51
C ALA A 83 -5.57 7.15 -2.11
N ARG A 84 -4.98 6.45 -1.15
CA ARG A 84 -4.87 6.89 0.24
C ARG A 84 -3.41 6.94 0.63
N TYR A 85 -3.05 7.97 1.36
CA TYR A 85 -1.69 8.15 1.86
C TYR A 85 -1.65 7.93 3.36
N SER A 86 -0.73 7.09 3.82
CA SER A 86 -0.57 6.77 5.23
C SER A 86 0.84 7.10 5.69
N GLU A 87 0.92 7.76 6.85
CA GLU A 87 2.18 7.84 7.57
C GLU A 87 2.50 6.48 8.20
N LEU A 88 3.77 6.21 8.45
CA LEU A 88 4.16 4.90 9.00
C LEU A 88 3.51 4.61 10.35
N TYR A 89 3.38 5.63 11.20
CA TYR A 89 2.78 5.40 12.51
C TYR A 89 1.31 4.97 12.43
N GLN A 90 0.62 5.28 11.34
CA GLN A 90 -0.76 4.88 11.14
C GLN A 90 -0.89 3.41 10.73
N LEU A 91 0.22 2.77 10.37
CA LEU A 91 0.24 1.40 9.89
C LEU A 91 0.63 0.39 10.97
N GLN A 92 0.69 0.80 12.23
CA GLN A 92 1.13 -0.09 13.31
C GLN A 92 0.25 -1.32 13.48
N ASP A 93 -1.05 -1.18 13.27
CA ASP A 93 -2.00 -2.28 13.41
C ASP A 93 -2.36 -2.93 12.06
N ALA A 94 -1.62 -2.61 11.01
CA ALA A 94 -1.88 -3.17 9.68
C ALA A 94 -1.48 -4.64 9.63
N ILE A 95 -2.33 -5.45 8.99
CA ILE A 95 -2.01 -6.83 8.69
C ILE A 95 -1.77 -6.91 7.19
N VAL A 96 -0.57 -7.33 6.81
CA VAL A 96 -0.11 -7.35 5.42
C VAL A 96 -0.08 -8.78 4.91
N ARG A 97 -0.68 -9.00 3.75
CA ARG A 97 -0.67 -10.30 3.08
C ARG A 97 -0.25 -10.12 1.62
N LEU A 98 0.42 -11.13 1.10
CA LEU A 98 0.69 -11.17 -0.33
C LEU A 98 -0.61 -11.44 -1.07
N TRP A 99 -0.94 -10.57 -2.03
CA TRP A 99 -2.11 -10.74 -2.88
C TRP A 99 -1.73 -11.48 -4.17
N GLN A 100 -0.62 -11.03 -4.79
CA GLN A 100 -0.25 -11.58 -6.08
C GLN A 100 1.27 -11.47 -6.31
#